data_d6b3c9f34993746a889171cb340f2977
#
_entry.id   d6b3c9f34993746a889171cb340f2977
#
_cell.length_a   1.000
_cell.length_b   1.000
_cell.length_c   1.000
_cell.angle_alpha   90.00
_cell.angle_beta   90.00
_cell.angle_gamma   90.00
#
_symmetry.space_group_name_H-M   'P 1'
#
loop_
_entity.id
_entity.type
_entity.pdbx_description
1 polymer ?
#
loop_
_entity_poly.entity_id
_entity_poly.type
_entity_poly.pdbx_seq_one_letter_code
_entity_poly.pdbx_strand_id
1 'polypeptide(L)'
;LAAARNLQKAGVPFQGFEAHTDVGGLWNIENPRSTVYESAHLISSKHTTEFTEFPMRADVADYPSHREMRQYFMDFADHFGLRPLYWFGTRVLKVEPVGEGAAPLWRITWSQHGGPAQTAEFKGVVIANGTLAEPNMPQFEGQFDGELLHTSAYKSAELFKGKRVLVVGAGNSGCDIAVDAVHYARSVDLSVRRGYYFVPKYVFGKPADTLGGKHPLPPWLKQKIDSVVLQWFAGDPVRFGLPKPDYKMYESHPVVNSLVLHHLGHGDIHVKPDIARFDGHTVHFKDGGAQDYDLVLCATGYKLHYPFIDHSLLNWQGMAPQLYLNILSPRFDNLAVMGMIEASGIGWQGRYEQAELMARFFKAQAEGSPRADALRQAKAGPQPDLSGGFKYLKLERMAYYVHKDTYRNAVRAASAALA
;
A
#
# COMPACT_ATOMS: atom_id res chain seq x y z
N LEU A 1 14.61 0.90 0.84
CA LEU A 1 15.49 1.92 1.44
C LEU A 1 15.51 1.80 2.97
N ALA A 2 14.37 1.76 3.68
CA ALA A 2 14.32 1.64 5.15
C ALA A 2 15.08 0.39 5.65
N ALA A 3 14.90 -0.77 5.00
CA ALA A 3 15.65 -1.99 5.32
C ALA A 3 17.16 -1.80 5.13
N ALA A 4 17.58 -1.25 3.99
CA ALA A 4 18.99 -0.99 3.71
C ALA A 4 19.64 -0.08 4.75
N ARG A 5 18.95 1.03 5.10
CA ARG A 5 19.45 1.96 6.12
C ARG A 5 19.61 1.30 7.49
N ASN A 6 18.65 0.49 7.90
CA ASN A 6 18.71 -0.15 9.21
C ASN A 6 19.72 -1.31 9.26
N LEU A 7 19.88 -2.08 8.18
CA LEU A 7 20.97 -3.07 8.07
C LEU A 7 22.35 -2.40 8.12
N GLN A 8 22.52 -1.26 7.41
CA GLN A 8 23.74 -0.45 7.47
C GLN A 8 24.03 0.03 8.90
N LYS A 9 23.03 0.61 9.60
CA LYS A 9 23.16 1.04 11.01
C LYS A 9 23.52 -0.09 11.95
N ALA A 10 22.96 -1.27 11.71
CA ALA A 10 23.23 -2.46 12.52
C ALA A 10 24.60 -3.11 12.21
N GLY A 11 25.27 -2.69 11.14
CA GLY A 11 26.51 -3.31 10.68
C GLY A 11 26.31 -4.70 10.07
N VAL A 12 25.10 -5.01 9.59
CA VAL A 12 24.77 -6.27 8.91
C VAL A 12 25.06 -6.09 7.42
N PRO A 13 26.06 -6.80 6.85
CA PRO A 13 26.36 -6.69 5.44
C PRO A 13 25.22 -7.26 4.59
N PHE A 14 24.90 -6.60 3.49
CA PHE A 14 23.85 -7.04 2.57
C PHE A 14 24.13 -6.62 1.13
N GLN A 15 23.48 -7.30 0.19
CA GLN A 15 23.39 -6.93 -1.22
C GLN A 15 21.92 -6.65 -1.54
N GLY A 16 21.61 -5.44 -1.99
CA GLY A 16 20.29 -5.09 -2.51
C GLY A 16 20.16 -5.47 -3.99
N PHE A 17 18.97 -5.96 -4.37
CA PHE A 17 18.57 -6.24 -5.75
C PHE A 17 17.40 -5.35 -6.11
N GLU A 18 17.53 -4.50 -7.11
CA GLU A 18 16.47 -3.63 -7.62
C GLU A 18 16.29 -3.87 -9.11
N ALA A 19 15.07 -4.24 -9.49
CA ALA A 19 14.76 -4.56 -10.90
C ALA A 19 14.77 -3.33 -11.81
N HIS A 20 14.50 -2.15 -11.26
CA HIS A 20 14.59 -0.88 -11.99
C HIS A 20 16.01 -0.30 -11.95
N THR A 21 16.25 0.73 -12.74
CA THR A 21 17.56 1.38 -12.85
C THR A 21 17.83 2.41 -11.76
N ASP A 22 16.84 2.72 -10.92
CA ASP A 22 16.92 3.71 -9.85
C ASP A 22 16.01 3.40 -8.67
N VAL A 23 16.20 4.11 -7.57
CA VAL A 23 15.36 4.07 -6.37
C VAL A 23 14.01 4.75 -6.59
N GLY A 24 13.11 4.63 -5.59
CA GLY A 24 11.81 5.29 -5.59
C GLY A 24 10.62 4.33 -5.74
N GLY A 25 10.86 3.11 -6.25
CA GLY A 25 9.82 2.09 -6.39
C GLY A 25 8.61 2.60 -7.18
N LEU A 26 7.40 2.49 -6.61
CA LEU A 26 6.17 2.96 -7.26
C LEU A 26 6.12 4.49 -7.47
N TRP A 27 6.83 5.29 -6.66
CA TRP A 27 6.86 6.76 -6.78
C TRP A 27 7.71 7.24 -7.96
N ASN A 28 8.52 6.37 -8.53
CA ASN A 28 9.19 6.65 -9.79
C ASN A 28 8.28 6.26 -10.96
N ILE A 29 7.62 7.22 -11.60
CA ILE A 29 6.66 6.99 -12.68
C ILE A 29 7.29 6.30 -13.89
N GLU A 30 8.61 6.41 -14.06
CA GLU A 30 9.38 5.76 -15.14
C GLU A 30 9.60 4.26 -14.87
N ASN A 31 9.40 3.81 -13.63
CA ASN A 31 9.47 2.38 -13.31
C ASN A 31 8.30 1.63 -13.99
N PRO A 32 8.55 0.61 -14.81
CA PRO A 32 7.50 -0.15 -15.49
C PRO A 32 6.46 -0.79 -14.55
N ARG A 33 6.83 -1.00 -13.27
CA ARG A 33 5.92 -1.50 -12.24
C ARG A 33 5.30 -0.40 -11.38
N SER A 34 5.56 0.86 -11.70
CA SER A 34 4.94 1.98 -11.01
C SER A 34 3.44 2.02 -11.30
N THR A 35 2.68 2.23 -10.26
CA THR A 35 1.21 2.41 -10.32
C THR A 35 0.81 3.86 -10.06
N VAL A 36 1.79 4.76 -9.99
CA VAL A 36 1.57 6.19 -9.83
C VAL A 36 1.24 6.83 -11.19
N TYR A 37 0.52 7.93 -11.16
CA TYR A 37 0.07 8.72 -12.31
C TYR A 37 0.43 10.21 -12.11
N GLU A 38 0.36 11.01 -13.15
CA GLU A 38 0.84 12.40 -13.16
C GLU A 38 0.23 13.31 -12.09
N SER A 39 -1.08 13.15 -11.81
CA SER A 39 -1.79 13.91 -10.78
C SER A 39 -1.67 13.34 -9.37
N ALA A 40 -0.96 12.21 -9.20
CA ALA A 40 -0.88 11.53 -7.91
C ALA A 40 -0.16 12.35 -6.85
N HIS A 41 -0.80 12.48 -5.70
CA HIS A 41 -0.28 13.09 -4.48
C HIS A 41 -0.45 12.13 -3.30
N LEU A 42 0.33 12.33 -2.25
CA LEU A 42 0.06 11.63 -0.99
C LEU A 42 -1.36 11.92 -0.49
N ILE A 43 -1.97 10.89 0.10
CA ILE A 43 -3.26 11.00 0.81
C ILE A 43 -3.08 11.27 2.30
N SER A 44 -1.85 11.23 2.80
CA SER A 44 -1.42 11.62 4.15
C SER A 44 -0.46 12.79 4.06
N SER A 45 -0.43 13.63 5.11
CA SER A 45 0.46 14.80 5.12
C SER A 45 1.93 14.39 5.25
N LYS A 46 2.84 15.27 4.79
CA LYS A 46 4.28 15.04 4.87
C LYS A 46 4.74 14.69 6.28
N HIS A 47 4.23 15.39 7.29
CA HIS A 47 4.63 15.21 8.70
C HIS A 47 4.22 13.86 9.30
N THR A 48 3.14 13.26 8.83
CA THR A 48 2.72 11.92 9.28
C THR A 48 3.35 10.81 8.46
N THR A 49 3.97 11.15 7.33
CA THR A 49 4.45 10.18 6.35
C THR A 49 5.96 10.04 6.32
N GLU A 50 6.71 11.12 6.52
CA GLU A 50 8.18 11.17 6.44
C GLU A 50 8.90 10.20 7.40
N PHE A 51 10.17 9.92 7.13
CA PHE A 51 11.05 9.27 8.08
C PHE A 51 11.51 10.26 9.16
N THR A 52 11.40 9.90 10.42
CA THR A 52 11.84 10.77 11.54
C THR A 52 13.33 11.12 11.45
N GLU A 53 14.17 10.19 10.97
CA GLU A 53 15.61 10.38 10.78
C GLU A 53 15.93 11.31 9.59
N PHE A 54 14.99 11.46 8.64
CA PHE A 54 15.18 12.25 7.44
C PHE A 54 13.87 12.99 7.10
N PRO A 55 13.58 14.11 7.78
CA PRO A 55 12.37 14.88 7.55
C PRO A 55 12.39 15.54 6.16
N MET A 56 11.20 15.73 5.58
CA MET A 56 11.04 16.46 4.32
C MET A 56 11.39 17.94 4.52
N ARG A 57 11.89 18.57 3.46
CA ARG A 57 12.20 20.00 3.49
C ARG A 57 10.94 20.83 3.77
N ALA A 58 11.15 22.01 4.35
CA ALA A 58 10.05 22.91 4.73
C ALA A 58 9.21 23.37 3.52
N ASP A 59 9.87 23.54 2.36
CA ASP A 59 9.26 24.01 1.09
C ASP A 59 8.43 22.95 0.36
N VAL A 60 8.49 21.68 0.78
CA VAL A 60 7.65 20.61 0.24
C VAL A 60 6.19 20.81 0.68
N ALA A 61 5.25 20.60 -0.23
CA ALA A 61 3.82 20.76 0.04
C ALA A 61 3.33 19.85 1.19
N ASP A 62 2.20 20.21 1.82
CA ASP A 62 1.59 19.37 2.87
C ASP A 62 1.26 17.97 2.39
N TYR A 63 0.79 17.85 1.16
CA TYR A 63 0.51 16.58 0.47
C TYR A 63 1.39 16.49 -0.79
N PRO A 64 2.63 15.99 -0.66
CA PRO A 64 3.59 15.98 -1.75
C PRO A 64 3.11 15.23 -2.99
N SER A 65 3.48 15.74 -4.17
CA SER A 65 3.29 15.07 -5.44
C SER A 65 4.20 13.85 -5.61
N HIS A 66 3.89 12.98 -6.58
CA HIS A 66 4.76 11.84 -6.88
C HIS A 66 6.20 12.25 -7.25
N ARG A 67 6.38 13.45 -7.84
CA ARG A 67 7.71 13.98 -8.19
C ARG A 67 8.53 14.35 -6.96
N GLU A 68 7.89 15.04 -5.99
CA GLU A 68 8.51 15.36 -4.70
C GLU A 68 8.81 14.09 -3.91
N MET A 69 7.95 13.07 -4.00
CA MET A 69 8.18 11.79 -3.36
C MET A 69 9.34 11.01 -3.97
N ARG A 70 9.44 10.97 -5.31
CA ARG A 70 10.61 10.41 -5.98
C ARG A 70 11.88 11.11 -5.52
N GLN A 71 11.90 12.44 -5.52
CA GLN A 71 13.05 13.23 -5.09
C GLN A 71 13.43 12.94 -3.64
N TYR A 72 12.45 12.88 -2.74
CA TYR A 72 12.68 12.55 -1.33
C TYR A 72 13.38 11.18 -1.16
N PHE A 73 12.97 10.16 -1.91
CA PHE A 73 13.63 8.85 -1.84
C PHE A 73 15.02 8.84 -2.47
N MET A 74 15.24 9.62 -3.52
CA MET A 74 16.56 9.82 -4.10
C MET A 74 17.49 10.48 -3.11
N ASP A 75 17.05 11.60 -2.51
CA ASP A 75 17.82 12.35 -1.51
C ASP A 75 18.13 11.47 -0.26
N PHE A 76 17.17 10.65 0.17
CA PHE A 76 17.37 9.69 1.26
C PHE A 76 18.47 8.66 0.91
N ALA A 77 18.39 8.09 -0.28
CA ALA A 77 19.37 7.08 -0.71
C ALA A 77 20.78 7.67 -0.85
N ASP A 78 20.88 8.89 -1.34
CA ASP A 78 22.15 9.60 -1.53
C ASP A 78 22.73 10.06 -0.18
N HIS A 79 21.90 10.66 0.68
CA HIS A 79 22.32 11.12 2.01
C HIS A 79 22.94 10.01 2.86
N PHE A 80 22.37 8.81 2.81
CA PHE A 80 22.86 7.66 3.57
C PHE A 80 23.83 6.75 2.78
N GLY A 81 24.19 7.10 1.56
CA GLY A 81 25.12 6.33 0.72
C GLY A 81 24.60 4.92 0.39
N LEU A 82 23.29 4.77 0.13
CA LEU A 82 22.68 3.46 -0.04
C LEU A 82 22.81 2.91 -1.47
N ARG A 83 22.94 3.77 -2.49
CA ARG A 83 22.99 3.33 -3.90
C ARG A 83 24.07 2.29 -4.20
N PRO A 84 25.32 2.43 -3.71
CA PRO A 84 26.36 1.44 -3.96
C PRO A 84 26.09 0.05 -3.40
N LEU A 85 25.12 -0.07 -2.48
CA LEU A 85 24.72 -1.33 -1.85
C LEU A 85 23.67 -2.09 -2.69
N TYR A 86 23.26 -1.54 -3.84
CA TYR A 86 22.27 -2.13 -4.73
C TYR A 86 22.85 -2.49 -6.09
N TRP A 87 22.46 -3.62 -6.60
CA TRP A 87 22.58 -3.98 -8.01
C TRP A 87 21.26 -3.57 -8.70
N PHE A 88 21.31 -2.46 -9.40
CA PHE A 88 20.20 -1.97 -10.21
C PHE A 88 20.08 -2.74 -11.53
N GLY A 89 18.89 -2.65 -12.17
CA GLY A 89 18.58 -3.44 -13.36
C GLY A 89 18.58 -4.95 -13.11
N THR A 90 18.47 -5.36 -11.85
CA THR A 90 18.65 -6.73 -11.41
C THR A 90 17.34 -7.32 -10.88
N ARG A 91 16.75 -8.20 -11.67
CA ARG A 91 15.50 -8.90 -11.35
C ARG A 91 15.77 -10.23 -10.67
N VAL A 92 15.29 -10.40 -9.46
CA VAL A 92 15.25 -11.70 -8.77
C VAL A 92 14.22 -12.60 -9.45
N LEU A 93 14.62 -13.78 -9.85
CA LEU A 93 13.81 -14.77 -10.55
C LEU A 93 13.34 -15.88 -9.61
N LYS A 94 14.22 -16.30 -8.66
CA LYS A 94 13.90 -17.37 -7.71
C LYS A 94 14.63 -17.19 -6.39
N VAL A 95 13.93 -17.55 -5.31
CA VAL A 95 14.44 -17.60 -3.94
C VAL A 95 14.05 -18.94 -3.34
N GLU A 96 15.00 -19.76 -2.94
CA GLU A 96 14.76 -21.08 -2.37
C GLU A 96 15.73 -21.37 -1.22
N PRO A 97 15.29 -22.11 -0.16
CA PRO A 97 16.17 -22.52 0.92
C PRO A 97 17.11 -23.63 0.46
N VAL A 98 18.34 -23.62 0.99
CA VAL A 98 19.34 -24.66 0.80
C VAL A 98 19.68 -25.26 2.17
N GLY A 99 19.37 -26.52 2.35
CA GLY A 99 19.46 -27.19 3.65
C GLY A 99 18.17 -27.14 4.46
N GLU A 100 18.23 -27.66 5.65
CA GLU A 100 17.12 -27.80 6.59
C GLU A 100 17.26 -26.87 7.80
N GLY A 101 16.18 -26.75 8.58
CA GLY A 101 16.16 -26.00 9.83
C GLY A 101 15.59 -24.58 9.72
N ALA A 102 15.72 -23.83 10.80
CA ALA A 102 15.13 -22.49 10.93
C ALA A 102 15.99 -21.38 10.30
N ALA A 103 17.25 -21.63 9.99
CA ALA A 103 18.17 -20.67 9.39
C ALA A 103 18.98 -21.29 8.23
N PRO A 104 18.30 -21.78 7.15
CA PRO A 104 18.99 -22.32 5.99
C PRO A 104 19.77 -21.25 5.26
N LEU A 105 20.69 -21.64 4.38
CA LEU A 105 21.15 -20.73 3.33
C LEU A 105 20.01 -20.51 2.32
N TRP A 106 20.04 -19.37 1.66
CA TRP A 106 19.05 -19.01 0.64
C TRP A 106 19.75 -18.88 -0.71
N ARG A 107 19.36 -19.72 -1.65
CA ARG A 107 19.80 -19.61 -3.03
C ARG A 107 18.93 -18.59 -3.73
N ILE A 108 19.56 -17.52 -4.22
CA ILE A 108 18.89 -16.47 -5.01
C ILE A 108 19.38 -16.60 -6.44
N THR A 109 18.45 -16.68 -7.37
CA THR A 109 18.69 -16.63 -8.81
C THR A 109 18.18 -15.30 -9.34
N TRP A 110 19.00 -14.58 -10.10
CA TRP A 110 18.64 -13.28 -10.68
C TRP A 110 19.17 -13.15 -12.11
N SER A 111 18.59 -12.20 -12.85
CA SER A 111 19.10 -11.71 -14.13
C SER A 111 19.35 -10.22 -14.02
N GLN A 112 20.51 -9.78 -14.48
CA GLN A 112 20.90 -8.38 -14.52
C GLN A 112 20.81 -7.86 -15.97
N HIS A 113 20.10 -6.73 -16.16
CA HIS A 113 19.86 -6.12 -17.47
C HIS A 113 19.36 -7.08 -18.57
N GLY A 114 18.56 -8.09 -18.16
CA GLY A 114 18.06 -9.11 -19.09
C GLY A 114 19.10 -10.14 -19.55
N GLY A 115 20.29 -10.11 -18.97
CA GLY A 115 21.35 -11.07 -19.25
C GLY A 115 21.07 -12.48 -18.68
N PRO A 116 22.04 -13.42 -18.78
CA PRO A 116 21.90 -14.77 -18.29
C PRO A 116 21.64 -14.81 -16.78
N ALA A 117 20.93 -15.85 -16.35
CA ALA A 117 20.66 -16.07 -14.94
C ALA A 117 21.96 -16.36 -14.16
N GLN A 118 22.11 -15.71 -13.03
CA GLN A 118 23.17 -15.89 -12.06
C GLN A 118 22.59 -16.39 -10.76
N THR A 119 23.39 -17.08 -9.96
CA THR A 119 22.96 -17.69 -8.71
C THR A 119 24.04 -17.55 -7.64
N ALA A 120 23.64 -17.20 -6.41
CA ALA A 120 24.49 -17.27 -5.23
C ALA A 120 23.68 -17.62 -3.99
N GLU A 121 24.39 -17.99 -2.92
CA GLU A 121 23.81 -18.33 -1.63
C GLU A 121 24.06 -17.24 -0.60
N PHE A 122 23.01 -16.92 0.17
CA PHE A 122 22.99 -15.88 1.18
C PHE A 122 22.55 -16.43 2.53
N LYS A 123 23.01 -15.83 3.61
CA LYS A 123 22.64 -16.22 4.99
C LYS A 123 21.23 -15.82 5.39
N GLY A 124 20.58 -14.92 4.66
CA GLY A 124 19.23 -14.48 4.94
C GLY A 124 18.63 -13.70 3.78
N VAL A 125 17.31 -13.52 3.79
CA VAL A 125 16.56 -12.83 2.76
C VAL A 125 15.61 -11.82 3.38
N VAL A 126 15.60 -10.62 2.81
CA VAL A 126 14.64 -9.56 3.10
C VAL A 126 13.86 -9.24 1.83
N ILE A 127 12.59 -9.59 1.81
CA ILE A 127 11.67 -9.28 0.71
C ILE A 127 11.09 -7.89 0.92
N ALA A 128 11.32 -6.97 -0.02
CA ALA A 128 10.89 -5.58 0.07
C ALA A 128 10.32 -5.04 -1.26
N ASN A 129 9.68 -5.91 -2.04
CA ASN A 129 9.19 -5.63 -3.41
C ASN A 129 7.90 -4.81 -3.48
N GLY A 130 7.33 -4.38 -2.32
CA GLY A 130 6.12 -3.57 -2.23
C GLY A 130 4.82 -4.38 -2.31
N THR A 131 3.70 -3.69 -2.11
CA THR A 131 2.35 -4.28 -1.99
C THR A 131 1.36 -3.79 -3.04
N LEU A 132 1.73 -2.81 -3.87
CA LEU A 132 0.82 -2.11 -4.79
C LEU A 132 1.29 -2.20 -6.25
N ALA A 133 1.78 -3.34 -6.70
CA ALA A 133 2.26 -3.52 -8.06
C ALA A 133 1.43 -4.53 -8.89
N GLU A 134 0.82 -5.53 -8.26
CA GLU A 134 0.01 -6.53 -8.97
C GLU A 134 -1.46 -6.13 -8.99
N PRO A 135 -2.06 -5.88 -10.16
CA PRO A 135 -3.44 -5.44 -10.27
C PRO A 135 -4.43 -6.53 -9.82
N ASN A 136 -5.45 -6.13 -9.09
CA ASN A 136 -6.59 -6.98 -8.77
C ASN A 136 -7.68 -6.76 -9.82
N MET A 137 -7.51 -7.35 -11.01
CA MET A 137 -8.45 -7.20 -12.12
C MET A 137 -9.68 -8.08 -11.89
N PRO A 138 -10.90 -7.51 -11.81
CA PRO A 138 -12.11 -8.28 -11.66
C PRO A 138 -12.44 -9.04 -12.94
N GLN A 139 -13.16 -10.16 -12.78
CA GLN A 139 -13.76 -10.87 -13.89
C GLN A 139 -15.23 -10.43 -14.05
N PHE A 140 -15.60 -10.07 -15.26
CA PHE A 140 -16.96 -9.68 -15.60
C PHE A 140 -17.57 -10.71 -16.54
N GLU A 141 -18.87 -10.89 -16.46
CA GLU A 141 -19.63 -11.67 -17.42
C GLU A 141 -19.72 -10.92 -18.75
N GLY A 142 -19.64 -11.64 -19.89
CA GLY A 142 -19.70 -11.06 -21.23
C GLY A 142 -18.37 -10.49 -21.70
N GLN A 143 -18.41 -9.74 -22.81
CA GLN A 143 -17.25 -9.15 -23.45
C GLN A 143 -17.44 -7.64 -23.61
N PHE A 144 -16.41 -6.86 -23.29
CA PHE A 144 -16.35 -5.43 -23.55
C PHE A 144 -15.48 -5.16 -24.77
N ASP A 145 -16.04 -4.48 -25.78
CA ASP A 145 -15.36 -4.20 -27.06
C ASP A 145 -14.60 -2.85 -27.03
N GLY A 146 -14.73 -2.06 -25.96
CA GLY A 146 -13.95 -0.84 -25.72
C GLY A 146 -12.64 -1.13 -24.99
N GLU A 147 -12.02 -0.07 -24.49
CA GLU A 147 -10.79 -0.19 -23.70
C GLU A 147 -11.12 -0.61 -22.25
N LEU A 148 -10.65 -1.79 -21.82
CA LEU A 148 -10.76 -2.27 -20.45
C LEU A 148 -9.39 -2.28 -19.78
N LEU A 149 -9.17 -1.39 -18.82
CA LEU A 149 -7.88 -1.17 -18.19
C LEU A 149 -7.98 -1.26 -16.67
N HIS A 150 -6.85 -1.56 -16.02
CA HIS A 150 -6.68 -1.35 -14.58
C HIS A 150 -5.94 -0.04 -14.32
N THR A 151 -6.15 0.59 -13.15
CA THR A 151 -5.47 1.84 -12.77
C THR A 151 -3.95 1.75 -12.75
N SER A 152 -3.36 0.56 -12.69
CA SER A 152 -1.91 0.35 -12.82
C SER A 152 -1.37 0.81 -14.20
N ALA A 153 -2.19 0.75 -15.24
CA ALA A 153 -1.86 1.20 -16.58
C ALA A 153 -2.15 2.71 -16.80
N TYR A 154 -2.90 3.35 -15.92
CA TYR A 154 -3.22 4.77 -16.01
C TYR A 154 -2.00 5.63 -15.67
N LYS A 155 -1.67 6.59 -16.52
CA LYS A 155 -0.55 7.51 -16.31
C LYS A 155 -0.95 8.98 -16.39
N SER A 156 -1.85 9.34 -17.31
CA SER A 156 -2.29 10.72 -17.49
C SER A 156 -3.72 10.81 -18.00
N ALA A 157 -4.36 11.95 -17.75
CA ALA A 157 -5.75 12.22 -18.12
C ALA A 157 -5.97 12.31 -19.65
N GLU A 158 -4.92 12.45 -20.46
CA GLU A 158 -5.02 12.40 -21.91
C GLU A 158 -5.67 11.11 -22.43
N LEU A 159 -5.55 10.01 -21.67
CA LEU A 159 -6.22 8.74 -21.95
C LEU A 159 -7.74 8.90 -22.13
N PHE A 160 -8.36 9.84 -21.45
CA PHE A 160 -9.81 10.02 -21.41
C PHE A 160 -10.39 10.93 -22.49
N LYS A 161 -9.53 11.58 -23.27
CA LYS A 161 -9.92 12.63 -24.21
C LYS A 161 -11.05 12.21 -25.16
N GLY A 162 -12.20 12.88 -25.02
CA GLY A 162 -13.40 12.70 -25.84
C GLY A 162 -14.16 11.37 -25.62
N LYS A 163 -13.76 10.54 -24.66
CA LYS A 163 -14.34 9.22 -24.37
C LYS A 163 -15.48 9.32 -23.34
N ARG A 164 -16.42 8.38 -23.41
CA ARG A 164 -17.36 8.06 -22.34
C ARG A 164 -16.64 7.09 -21.39
N VAL A 165 -16.40 7.51 -20.17
CA VAL A 165 -15.53 6.79 -19.21
C VAL A 165 -16.35 6.25 -18.06
N LEU A 166 -16.14 4.98 -17.73
CA LEU A 166 -16.60 4.35 -16.50
C LEU A 166 -15.40 4.02 -15.61
N VAL A 167 -15.31 4.63 -14.44
CA VAL A 167 -14.36 4.26 -13.39
C VAL A 167 -15.02 3.29 -12.43
N VAL A 168 -14.43 2.10 -12.23
CA VAL A 168 -14.97 1.04 -11.38
C VAL A 168 -14.26 1.03 -10.03
N GLY A 169 -14.99 1.40 -8.97
CA GLY A 169 -14.48 1.47 -7.59
C GLY A 169 -14.19 2.89 -7.11
N ALA A 170 -14.73 3.23 -5.95
CA ALA A 170 -14.62 4.56 -5.32
C ALA A 170 -13.60 4.58 -4.16
N GLY A 171 -12.48 3.84 -4.30
CA GLY A 171 -11.31 4.01 -3.43
C GLY A 171 -10.55 5.30 -3.76
N ASN A 172 -9.45 5.60 -3.05
CA ASN A 172 -8.67 6.83 -3.27
C ASN A 172 -8.29 7.00 -4.74
N SER A 173 -7.68 6.00 -5.39
CA SER A 173 -7.29 6.08 -6.80
C SER A 173 -8.50 6.26 -7.74
N GLY A 174 -9.61 5.55 -7.49
CA GLY A 174 -10.81 5.68 -8.32
C GLY A 174 -11.41 7.08 -8.26
N CYS A 175 -11.46 7.68 -7.07
CA CYS A 175 -11.93 9.05 -6.88
C CYS A 175 -10.99 10.07 -7.53
N ASP A 176 -9.66 9.94 -7.34
CA ASP A 176 -8.69 10.86 -7.95
C ASP A 176 -8.76 10.81 -9.48
N ILE A 177 -8.82 9.60 -10.06
CA ILE A 177 -8.83 9.41 -11.51
C ILE A 177 -10.19 9.82 -12.13
N ALA A 178 -11.31 9.61 -11.42
CA ALA A 178 -12.58 10.13 -11.86
C ALA A 178 -12.58 11.67 -11.94
N VAL A 179 -11.96 12.35 -10.98
CA VAL A 179 -11.74 13.80 -10.99
C VAL A 179 -10.86 14.22 -12.15
N ASP A 180 -9.75 13.52 -12.40
CA ASP A 180 -8.89 13.78 -13.57
C ASP A 180 -9.67 13.67 -14.89
N ALA A 181 -10.56 12.68 -14.99
CA ALA A 181 -11.32 12.42 -16.20
C ALA A 181 -12.32 13.54 -16.55
N VAL A 182 -12.85 14.27 -15.55
CA VAL A 182 -13.87 15.32 -15.76
C VAL A 182 -13.43 16.37 -16.80
N HIS A 183 -12.16 16.72 -16.82
CA HIS A 183 -11.65 17.79 -17.69
C HIS A 183 -11.30 17.32 -19.11
N TYR A 184 -11.30 16.02 -19.39
CA TYR A 184 -10.87 15.44 -20.65
C TYR A 184 -11.94 14.57 -21.33
N ALA A 185 -12.72 13.86 -20.53
CA ALA A 185 -13.72 12.93 -21.01
C ALA A 185 -14.95 13.64 -21.55
N ARG A 186 -15.70 12.96 -22.43
CA ARG A 186 -17.03 13.39 -22.86
C ARG A 186 -18.07 13.22 -21.74
N SER A 187 -17.94 12.16 -20.94
CA SER A 187 -18.73 11.89 -19.74
C SER A 187 -17.97 10.99 -18.80
N VAL A 188 -18.23 11.13 -17.49
CA VAL A 188 -17.60 10.33 -16.43
C VAL A 188 -18.67 9.73 -15.53
N ASP A 189 -18.64 8.42 -15.41
CA ASP A 189 -19.45 7.69 -14.44
C ASP A 189 -18.53 6.93 -13.47
N LEU A 190 -18.97 6.79 -12.22
CA LEU A 190 -18.28 6.09 -11.15
C LEU A 190 -19.11 4.92 -10.65
N SER A 191 -18.72 3.69 -10.96
CA SER A 191 -19.41 2.49 -10.46
C SER A 191 -18.97 2.18 -9.03
N VAL A 192 -19.95 2.15 -8.12
CA VAL A 192 -19.70 2.01 -6.68
C VAL A 192 -20.52 0.85 -6.12
N ARG A 193 -19.82 -0.25 -5.77
CA ARG A 193 -20.43 -1.45 -5.19
C ARG A 193 -20.76 -1.29 -3.70
N ARG A 194 -19.93 -0.55 -2.94
CA ARG A 194 -20.02 -0.37 -1.49
C ARG A 194 -19.75 1.07 -1.12
N GLY A 195 -20.42 1.59 -0.11
CA GLY A 195 -20.19 2.93 0.40
C GLY A 195 -18.88 3.09 1.15
N TYR A 196 -18.38 4.33 1.20
CA TYR A 196 -17.14 4.70 1.85
C TYR A 196 -17.34 5.92 2.76
N TYR A 197 -16.46 6.04 3.77
CA TYR A 197 -16.31 7.29 4.52
C TYR A 197 -15.32 8.19 3.80
N PHE A 198 -15.79 9.40 3.43
CA PHE A 198 -14.98 10.42 2.74
C PHE A 198 -14.43 11.40 3.79
N VAL A 199 -13.10 11.47 3.90
CA VAL A 199 -12.42 12.34 4.87
C VAL A 199 -11.77 13.50 4.11
N PRO A 200 -11.99 14.76 4.52
CA PRO A 200 -11.32 15.90 3.90
C PRO A 200 -9.83 15.91 4.20
N LYS A 201 -9.02 16.40 3.25
CA LYS A 201 -7.57 16.59 3.47
C LYS A 201 -7.28 17.64 4.54
N TYR A 202 -8.09 18.71 4.59
CA TYR A 202 -7.92 19.81 5.52
C TYR A 202 -9.16 20.00 6.40
N VAL A 203 -8.90 20.24 7.69
CA VAL A 203 -9.90 20.63 8.68
C VAL A 203 -9.35 21.85 9.42
N PHE A 204 -10.10 22.95 9.45
CA PHE A 204 -9.67 24.23 10.02
C PHE A 204 -8.31 24.72 9.48
N GLY A 205 -8.04 24.51 8.18
CA GLY A 205 -6.81 24.93 7.52
C GLY A 205 -5.56 24.09 7.85
N LYS A 206 -5.71 22.97 8.58
CA LYS A 206 -4.62 22.04 8.92
C LYS A 206 -4.88 20.67 8.28
N PRO A 207 -3.82 19.93 7.92
CA PRO A 207 -3.97 18.56 7.48
C PRO A 207 -4.73 17.71 8.50
N ALA A 208 -5.78 17.04 8.07
CA ALA A 208 -6.71 16.34 8.96
C ALA A 208 -6.03 15.22 9.78
N ASP A 209 -5.02 14.58 9.23
CA ASP A 209 -4.25 13.51 9.88
C ASP A 209 -3.30 14.01 10.99
N THR A 210 -3.10 15.32 11.12
CA THR A 210 -2.33 15.95 12.20
C THR A 210 -3.19 16.33 13.42
N LEU A 211 -4.52 16.25 13.29
CA LEU A 211 -5.47 16.69 14.32
C LEU A 211 -5.84 15.59 15.32
N GLY A 212 -5.18 14.44 15.30
CA GLY A 212 -5.41 13.32 16.21
C GLY A 212 -5.22 13.70 17.68
N GLY A 213 -6.17 13.29 18.54
CA GLY A 213 -6.07 13.51 19.99
C GLY A 213 -4.91 12.71 20.62
N LYS A 214 -4.30 13.27 21.67
CA LYS A 214 -3.19 12.64 22.40
C LYS A 214 -3.64 11.45 23.28
N HIS A 215 -4.94 11.35 23.55
CA HIS A 215 -5.50 10.30 24.42
C HIS A 215 -6.30 9.29 23.58
N PRO A 216 -5.97 7.99 23.66
CA PRO A 216 -6.71 6.96 22.95
C PRO A 216 -8.12 6.80 23.57
N LEU A 217 -9.13 7.00 22.74
CA LEU A 217 -10.51 6.67 23.11
C LEU A 217 -10.78 5.18 22.81
N PRO A 218 -11.68 4.51 23.55
CA PRO A 218 -12.14 3.19 23.18
C PRO A 218 -12.67 3.18 21.74
N PRO A 219 -12.40 2.12 20.94
CA PRO A 219 -12.76 2.08 19.52
C PRO A 219 -14.22 2.45 19.23
N TRP A 220 -15.16 1.91 19.99
CA TRP A 220 -16.60 2.18 19.81
C TRP A 220 -16.97 3.66 20.01
N LEU A 221 -16.33 4.32 20.99
CA LEU A 221 -16.59 5.73 21.28
C LEU A 221 -15.94 6.63 20.20
N LYS A 222 -14.72 6.32 19.81
CA LYS A 222 -14.01 7.00 18.71
C LYS A 222 -14.82 6.90 17.41
N GLN A 223 -15.27 5.69 17.03
CA GLN A 223 -16.10 5.48 15.85
C GLN A 223 -17.36 6.36 15.85
N LYS A 224 -18.04 6.43 17.00
CA LYS A 224 -19.26 7.23 17.14
C LYS A 224 -18.99 8.73 17.01
N ILE A 225 -17.99 9.24 17.75
CA ILE A 225 -17.64 10.67 17.74
C ILE A 225 -17.18 11.08 16.33
N ASP A 226 -16.21 10.36 15.76
CA ASP A 226 -15.63 10.73 14.49
C ASP A 226 -16.64 10.60 13.34
N SER A 227 -17.58 9.64 13.40
CA SER A 227 -18.67 9.55 12.42
C SER A 227 -19.60 10.75 12.47
N VAL A 228 -19.96 11.23 13.66
CA VAL A 228 -20.80 12.42 13.83
C VAL A 228 -20.03 13.66 13.35
N VAL A 229 -18.79 13.82 13.76
CA VAL A 229 -17.94 14.93 13.35
C VAL A 229 -17.78 14.95 11.82
N LEU A 230 -17.51 13.78 11.22
CA LEU A 230 -17.37 13.67 9.76
C LEU A 230 -18.66 14.06 9.04
N GLN A 231 -19.80 13.61 9.53
CA GLN A 231 -21.10 13.97 8.96
C GLN A 231 -21.39 15.47 9.04
N TRP A 232 -20.94 16.13 10.10
CA TRP A 232 -21.05 17.59 10.24
C TRP A 232 -20.18 18.35 9.23
N PHE A 233 -18.96 17.87 8.96
CA PHE A 233 -18.03 18.56 8.06
C PHE A 233 -18.16 18.18 6.59
N ALA A 234 -18.38 16.88 6.29
CA ALA A 234 -18.46 16.39 4.92
C ALA A 234 -19.89 16.24 4.41
N GLY A 235 -20.89 16.33 5.30
CA GLY A 235 -22.30 16.05 4.98
C GLY A 235 -22.56 14.55 4.76
N ASP A 236 -23.73 14.25 4.17
CA ASP A 236 -24.10 12.87 3.81
C ASP A 236 -23.83 12.62 2.33
N PRO A 237 -22.83 11.79 1.96
CA PRO A 237 -22.51 11.49 0.56
C PRO A 237 -23.65 10.75 -0.18
N VAL A 238 -24.58 10.13 0.54
CA VAL A 238 -25.74 9.43 -0.04
C VAL A 238 -26.60 10.34 -0.89
N ARG A 239 -26.67 11.62 -0.55
CA ARG A 239 -27.38 12.64 -1.35
C ARG A 239 -26.86 12.79 -2.79
N PHE A 240 -25.64 12.33 -3.06
CA PHE A 240 -25.03 12.34 -4.39
C PHE A 240 -25.17 10.99 -5.13
N GLY A 241 -25.99 10.05 -4.60
CA GLY A 241 -26.18 8.73 -5.18
C GLY A 241 -25.17 7.68 -4.70
N LEU A 242 -24.21 8.03 -3.84
CA LEU A 242 -23.27 7.06 -3.27
C LEU A 242 -23.98 6.11 -2.30
N PRO A 243 -23.64 4.81 -2.30
CA PRO A 243 -24.17 3.87 -1.31
C PRO A 243 -23.77 4.27 0.11
N LYS A 244 -24.68 4.01 1.07
CA LYS A 244 -24.32 4.16 2.49
C LYS A 244 -23.29 3.09 2.88
N PRO A 245 -22.24 3.43 3.67
CA PRO A 245 -21.33 2.42 4.22
C PRO A 245 -22.08 1.37 5.04
N ASP A 246 -21.79 0.08 4.79
CA ASP A 246 -22.34 -1.07 5.49
C ASP A 246 -21.45 -1.55 6.65
N TYR A 247 -20.49 -0.72 7.05
CA TYR A 247 -19.52 -0.94 8.11
C TYR A 247 -19.28 0.35 8.91
N LYS A 248 -18.65 0.23 10.07
CA LYS A 248 -18.34 1.38 10.92
C LYS A 248 -17.04 2.05 10.50
N MET A 249 -16.91 3.33 10.80
CA MET A 249 -15.69 4.09 10.54
C MET A 249 -14.45 3.36 11.11
N TYR A 250 -13.33 3.36 10.35
CA TYR A 250 -12.08 2.64 10.63
C TYR A 250 -12.10 1.11 10.47
N GLU A 251 -13.22 0.49 10.16
CA GLU A 251 -13.26 -0.95 9.81
C GLU A 251 -12.79 -1.21 8.37
N SER A 252 -12.63 -0.14 7.59
CA SER A 252 -11.98 -0.10 6.28
C SER A 252 -11.18 1.20 6.12
N HIS A 253 -10.32 1.25 5.12
CA HIS A 253 -9.53 2.45 4.82
C HIS A 253 -10.47 3.57 4.31
N PRO A 254 -10.44 4.78 4.87
CA PRO A 254 -11.26 5.90 4.40
C PRO A 254 -10.77 6.41 3.05
N VAL A 255 -11.65 7.08 2.32
CA VAL A 255 -11.30 7.83 1.12
C VAL A 255 -10.94 9.26 1.51
N VAL A 256 -9.71 9.66 1.20
CA VAL A 256 -9.20 11.01 1.46
C VAL A 256 -9.27 11.84 0.18
N ASN A 257 -10.49 12.13 -0.25
CA ASN A 257 -10.77 12.93 -1.44
C ASN A 257 -12.09 13.67 -1.26
N SER A 258 -12.04 15.01 -1.31
CA SER A 258 -13.25 15.86 -1.28
C SER A 258 -13.65 16.38 -2.66
N LEU A 259 -12.74 16.35 -3.65
CA LEU A 259 -13.00 16.84 -5.00
C LEU A 259 -14.04 15.99 -5.74
N VAL A 260 -14.03 14.68 -5.53
CA VAL A 260 -15.05 13.80 -6.13
C VAL A 260 -16.46 14.18 -5.68
N LEU A 261 -16.63 14.54 -4.38
CA LEU A 261 -17.94 14.99 -3.87
C LEU A 261 -18.37 16.33 -4.50
N HIS A 262 -17.41 17.22 -4.78
CA HIS A 262 -17.64 18.47 -5.50
C HIS A 262 -18.17 18.19 -6.91
N HIS A 263 -17.50 17.34 -7.70
CA HIS A 263 -17.91 17.01 -9.06
C HIS A 263 -19.21 16.18 -9.14
N LEU A 264 -19.47 15.33 -8.13
CA LEU A 264 -20.78 14.70 -7.98
C LEU A 264 -21.89 15.73 -7.73
N GLY A 265 -21.61 16.75 -6.90
CA GLY A 265 -22.55 17.85 -6.62
C GLY A 265 -22.81 18.77 -7.81
N HIS A 266 -21.85 18.90 -8.72
CA HIS A 266 -21.98 19.67 -9.97
C HIS A 266 -22.65 18.87 -11.10
N GLY A 267 -22.75 17.53 -10.96
CA GLY A 267 -23.25 16.66 -12.04
C GLY A 267 -22.22 16.35 -13.12
N ASP A 268 -20.93 16.61 -12.86
CA ASP A 268 -19.84 16.26 -13.77
C ASP A 268 -19.51 14.76 -13.71
N ILE A 269 -19.79 14.12 -12.57
CA ILE A 269 -19.63 12.67 -12.32
C ILE A 269 -20.99 12.14 -11.87
N HIS A 270 -21.38 10.96 -12.41
CA HIS A 270 -22.61 10.29 -11.98
C HIS A 270 -22.27 8.93 -11.35
N VAL A 271 -22.96 8.60 -10.27
CA VAL A 271 -22.79 7.30 -9.60
C VAL A 271 -23.59 6.24 -10.33
N LYS A 272 -22.95 5.10 -10.58
CA LYS A 272 -23.56 3.88 -11.10
C LYS A 272 -23.42 2.75 -10.09
N PRO A 273 -24.37 1.80 -10.06
CA PRO A 273 -24.23 0.62 -9.21
C PRO A 273 -23.16 -0.35 -9.74
N ASP A 274 -23.04 -1.51 -9.11
CA ASP A 274 -22.11 -2.55 -9.52
C ASP A 274 -22.45 -3.09 -10.91
N ILE A 275 -21.43 -3.48 -11.67
CA ILE A 275 -21.57 -4.05 -13.00
C ILE A 275 -22.16 -5.46 -12.90
N ALA A 276 -23.14 -5.77 -13.74
CA ALA A 276 -23.70 -7.09 -13.91
C ALA A 276 -22.97 -7.84 -15.04
N ARG A 277 -22.92 -7.27 -16.25
CA ARG A 277 -22.25 -7.87 -17.42
C ARG A 277 -21.88 -6.82 -18.46
N PHE A 278 -21.04 -7.21 -19.38
CA PHE A 278 -20.73 -6.47 -20.61
C PHE A 278 -21.46 -7.06 -21.83
N ASP A 279 -21.75 -6.19 -22.81
CA ASP A 279 -22.35 -6.57 -24.09
C ASP A 279 -21.85 -5.58 -25.17
N GLY A 280 -20.75 -5.88 -25.82
CA GLY A 280 -20.07 -4.96 -26.72
C GLY A 280 -19.58 -3.71 -25.97
N HIS A 281 -20.03 -2.53 -26.39
CA HIS A 281 -19.76 -1.27 -25.70
C HIS A 281 -20.69 -0.99 -24.51
N THR A 282 -21.77 -1.76 -24.38
CA THR A 282 -22.81 -1.54 -23.36
C THR A 282 -22.43 -2.23 -22.06
N VAL A 283 -22.43 -1.45 -20.97
CA VAL A 283 -22.31 -1.95 -19.60
C VAL A 283 -23.69 -2.06 -18.97
N HIS A 284 -24.08 -3.26 -18.56
CA HIS A 284 -25.30 -3.52 -17.80
C HIS A 284 -25.00 -3.50 -16.30
N PHE A 285 -25.81 -2.80 -15.53
CA PHE A 285 -25.66 -2.66 -14.09
C PHE A 285 -26.65 -3.56 -13.33
N LYS A 286 -26.36 -3.82 -12.04
CA LYS A 286 -27.19 -4.72 -11.19
C LYS A 286 -28.59 -4.17 -10.87
N ASP A 287 -28.83 -2.89 -11.08
CA ASP A 287 -30.17 -2.28 -10.94
C ASP A 287 -31.04 -2.40 -12.20
N GLY A 288 -30.50 -3.01 -13.26
CA GLY A 288 -31.17 -3.15 -14.57
C GLY A 288 -30.88 -2.00 -15.54
N GLY A 289 -30.17 -0.98 -15.12
CA GLY A 289 -29.69 0.10 -16.00
C GLY A 289 -28.63 -0.39 -16.98
N ALA A 290 -28.49 0.32 -18.10
CA ALA A 290 -27.46 0.07 -19.10
C ALA A 290 -26.95 1.36 -19.72
N GLN A 291 -25.69 1.44 -20.07
CA GLN A 291 -25.08 2.59 -20.73
C GLN A 291 -23.83 2.19 -21.51
N ASP A 292 -23.60 2.89 -22.63
CA ASP A 292 -22.42 2.67 -23.47
C ASP A 292 -21.20 3.43 -22.98
N TYR A 293 -20.06 2.77 -23.05
CA TYR A 293 -18.76 3.36 -22.72
C TYR A 293 -17.72 3.07 -23.80
N ASP A 294 -16.74 3.95 -23.90
CA ASP A 294 -15.57 3.78 -24.77
C ASP A 294 -14.38 3.23 -23.97
N LEU A 295 -14.36 3.52 -22.66
CA LEU A 295 -13.33 3.06 -21.73
C LEU A 295 -13.91 2.71 -20.37
N VAL A 296 -13.52 1.54 -19.85
CA VAL A 296 -13.76 1.08 -18.47
C VAL A 296 -12.44 0.98 -17.74
N LEU A 297 -12.25 1.77 -16.67
CA LEU A 297 -11.04 1.78 -15.86
C LEU A 297 -11.30 1.16 -14.48
N CYS A 298 -10.70 0.01 -14.21
CA CYS A 298 -10.84 -0.72 -12.96
C CYS A 298 -9.92 -0.16 -11.86
N ALA A 299 -10.49 0.57 -10.90
CA ALA A 299 -9.82 1.05 -9.69
C ALA A 299 -10.05 0.08 -8.51
N THR A 300 -9.81 -1.19 -8.74
CA THR A 300 -10.19 -2.31 -7.88
C THR A 300 -9.10 -2.78 -6.95
N GLY A 301 -8.01 -2.00 -6.85
CA GLY A 301 -6.91 -2.22 -5.94
C GLY A 301 -5.89 -3.25 -6.42
N TYR A 302 -5.06 -3.69 -5.50
CA TYR A 302 -3.89 -4.54 -5.78
C TYR A 302 -3.89 -5.73 -4.83
N LYS A 303 -3.20 -6.80 -5.23
CA LYS A 303 -2.95 -7.99 -4.43
C LYS A 303 -1.46 -8.18 -4.16
N LEU A 304 -1.14 -8.88 -3.07
CA LEU A 304 0.23 -9.26 -2.78
C LEU A 304 0.74 -10.23 -3.84
N HIS A 305 1.97 -10.03 -4.31
CA HIS A 305 2.56 -10.83 -5.37
C HIS A 305 4.06 -11.04 -5.15
N TYR A 306 4.43 -12.27 -4.86
CA TYR A 306 5.82 -12.70 -4.61
C TYR A 306 6.15 -13.86 -5.55
N PRO A 307 6.29 -13.64 -6.87
CA PRO A 307 6.39 -14.71 -7.87
C PRO A 307 7.71 -15.47 -7.85
N PHE A 308 8.69 -14.94 -7.13
CA PHE A 308 10.05 -15.48 -7.04
C PHE A 308 10.27 -16.42 -5.85
N ILE A 309 9.29 -16.62 -4.98
CA ILE A 309 9.37 -17.49 -3.81
C ILE A 309 8.09 -18.30 -3.64
N ASP A 310 8.22 -19.55 -3.23
CA ASP A 310 7.06 -20.40 -2.94
C ASP A 310 6.27 -19.83 -1.75
N HIS A 311 4.96 -19.72 -1.91
CA HIS A 311 4.07 -19.16 -0.89
C HIS A 311 4.07 -19.98 0.42
N SER A 312 4.35 -21.29 0.36
CA SER A 312 4.47 -22.14 1.54
C SER A 312 5.63 -21.70 2.46
N LEU A 313 6.70 -21.12 1.89
CA LEU A 313 7.84 -20.58 2.65
C LEU A 313 7.50 -19.29 3.39
N LEU A 314 6.47 -18.59 2.93
CA LEU A 314 5.96 -17.34 3.53
C LEU A 314 4.84 -17.59 4.55
N ASN A 315 4.51 -18.84 4.88
CA ASN A 315 3.37 -19.18 5.75
C ASN A 315 2.07 -18.52 5.24
N TRP A 316 1.82 -18.62 3.94
CA TRP A 316 0.68 -17.97 3.30
C TRP A 316 -0.64 -18.64 3.70
N GLN A 317 -1.61 -17.85 4.19
CA GLN A 317 -2.96 -18.30 4.55
C GLN A 317 -3.99 -17.31 4.00
N GLY A 318 -4.90 -17.79 3.19
CA GLY A 318 -5.90 -16.93 2.56
C GLY A 318 -5.27 -15.91 1.62
N MET A 319 -5.41 -14.62 1.93
CA MET A 319 -5.01 -13.51 1.06
C MET A 319 -3.61 -12.93 1.34
N ALA A 320 -2.93 -13.38 2.42
CA ALA A 320 -1.64 -12.81 2.82
C ALA A 320 -0.77 -13.81 3.61
N PRO A 321 0.57 -13.61 3.62
CA PRO A 321 1.46 -14.28 4.56
C PRO A 321 1.09 -14.00 6.02
N GLN A 322 1.13 -15.02 6.86
CA GLN A 322 0.95 -14.88 8.30
C GLN A 322 2.31 -14.80 8.97
N LEU A 323 2.80 -13.59 9.14
CA LEU A 323 4.13 -13.28 9.69
C LEU A 323 4.01 -12.63 11.06
N TYR A 324 4.94 -12.91 11.95
CA TYR A 324 5.02 -12.23 13.24
C TYR A 324 5.22 -10.72 13.02
N LEU A 325 4.30 -9.93 13.57
CA LEU A 325 4.24 -8.47 13.37
C LEU A 325 4.22 -8.05 11.88
N ASN A 326 3.69 -8.90 10.99
CA ASN A 326 3.74 -8.70 9.53
C ASN A 326 5.17 -8.53 8.97
N ILE A 327 6.19 -9.06 9.64
CA ILE A 327 7.61 -8.90 9.30
C ILE A 327 8.33 -10.25 9.24
N LEU A 328 8.36 -10.99 10.37
CA LEU A 328 9.25 -12.12 10.55
C LEU A 328 8.53 -13.44 10.27
N SER A 329 9.20 -14.30 9.50
CA SER A 329 8.70 -15.66 9.27
C SER A 329 8.60 -16.42 10.60
N PRO A 330 7.47 -17.06 10.92
CA PRO A 330 7.37 -17.91 12.12
C PRO A 330 8.28 -19.14 12.03
N ARG A 331 8.56 -19.62 10.82
CA ARG A 331 9.35 -20.80 10.54
C ARG A 331 10.84 -20.50 10.41
N PHE A 332 11.20 -19.45 9.66
CA PHE A 332 12.60 -19.13 9.36
C PHE A 332 13.08 -17.93 10.17
N ASP A 333 14.29 -18.04 10.72
CA ASP A 333 14.91 -16.98 11.51
C ASP A 333 15.54 -15.89 10.65
N ASN A 334 15.83 -16.21 9.40
CA ASN A 334 16.57 -15.37 8.46
C ASN A 334 15.78 -15.03 7.20
N LEU A 335 14.43 -15.07 7.29
CA LEU A 335 13.50 -14.60 6.26
C LEU A 335 12.59 -13.53 6.84
N ALA A 336 12.58 -12.36 6.22
CA ALA A 336 11.71 -11.25 6.59
C ALA A 336 11.02 -10.65 5.35
N VAL A 337 9.79 -10.12 5.54
CA VAL A 337 9.04 -9.37 4.54
C VAL A 337 8.85 -7.95 5.05
N MET A 338 9.24 -6.96 4.25
CA MET A 338 9.18 -5.55 4.61
C MET A 338 8.06 -4.82 3.88
N GLY A 339 7.40 -3.92 4.59
CA GLY A 339 6.36 -3.07 4.00
C GLY A 339 4.99 -3.73 3.85
N MET A 340 4.82 -4.99 4.25
CA MET A 340 3.52 -5.67 4.27
C MET A 340 2.69 -5.17 5.46
N ILE A 341 2.30 -3.90 5.39
CA ILE A 341 1.53 -3.22 6.43
C ILE A 341 0.66 -2.13 5.83
N GLU A 342 -0.59 -2.11 6.24
CA GLU A 342 -1.54 -1.03 5.96
C GLU A 342 -2.16 -0.54 7.26
N ALA A 343 -2.27 0.76 7.42
CA ALA A 343 -2.98 1.41 8.51
C ALA A 343 -3.26 2.88 8.16
N SER A 344 -4.28 3.46 8.74
CA SER A 344 -4.51 4.90 8.65
C SER A 344 -3.41 5.64 9.42
N GLY A 345 -2.62 6.49 8.73
CA GLY A 345 -1.58 7.33 9.31
C GLY A 345 -0.31 6.60 9.79
N ILE A 346 -0.01 5.39 9.29
CA ILE A 346 1.22 4.66 9.66
C ILE A 346 2.49 5.30 9.08
N GLY A 347 2.39 5.91 7.91
CA GLY A 347 3.50 6.54 7.21
C GLY A 347 4.66 5.60 6.87
N TRP A 348 5.78 6.17 6.42
CA TRP A 348 7.01 5.39 6.20
C TRP A 348 7.79 5.16 7.48
N GLN A 349 7.56 5.98 8.50
CA GLN A 349 8.16 5.75 9.81
C GLN A 349 7.77 4.39 10.40
N GLY A 350 6.52 3.93 10.19
CA GLY A 350 6.13 2.56 10.60
C GLY A 350 6.92 1.48 9.88
N ARG A 351 7.20 1.68 8.58
CA ARG A 351 8.05 0.77 7.80
C ARG A 351 9.52 0.84 8.18
N TYR A 352 9.97 2.01 8.63
CA TYR A 352 11.31 2.19 9.20
C TYR A 352 11.46 1.40 10.51
N GLU A 353 10.46 1.46 11.38
CA GLU A 353 10.45 0.69 12.65
C GLU A 353 10.41 -0.83 12.40
N GLN A 354 9.70 -1.29 11.36
CA GLN A 354 9.79 -2.69 10.90
C GLN A 354 11.24 -3.08 10.56
N ALA A 355 11.90 -2.22 9.79
CA ALA A 355 13.27 -2.45 9.34
C ALA A 355 14.27 -2.43 10.49
N GLU A 356 14.05 -1.59 11.49
CA GLU A 356 14.88 -1.55 12.70
C GLU A 356 14.77 -2.86 13.49
N LEU A 357 13.55 -3.35 13.72
CA LEU A 357 13.33 -4.64 14.38
C LEU A 357 14.04 -5.79 13.64
N MET A 358 13.83 -5.87 12.33
CA MET A 358 14.43 -6.90 11.47
C MET A 358 15.97 -6.85 11.53
N ALA A 359 16.56 -5.65 11.38
CA ALA A 359 18.01 -5.50 11.37
C ALA A 359 18.64 -5.84 12.73
N ARG A 360 18.02 -5.43 13.84
CA ARG A 360 18.43 -5.79 15.19
C ARG A 360 18.34 -7.30 15.42
N PHE A 361 17.29 -7.94 14.95
CA PHE A 361 17.14 -9.40 15.07
C PHE A 361 18.22 -10.15 14.28
N PHE A 362 18.49 -9.74 13.04
CA PHE A 362 19.55 -10.37 12.23
C PHE A 362 20.93 -10.17 12.85
N LYS A 363 21.20 -8.98 13.40
CA LYS A 363 22.45 -8.73 14.13
C LYS A 363 22.57 -9.61 15.37
N ALA A 364 21.53 -9.64 16.21
CA ALA A 364 21.54 -10.44 17.45
C ALA A 364 21.75 -11.93 17.18
N GLN A 365 21.20 -12.44 16.07
CA GLN A 365 21.44 -13.81 15.63
C GLN A 365 22.90 -14.04 15.19
N ALA A 366 23.46 -13.13 14.39
CA ALA A 366 24.83 -13.22 13.91
C ALA A 366 25.85 -13.19 15.06
N GLU A 367 25.53 -12.47 16.14
CA GLU A 367 26.32 -12.36 17.35
C GLU A 367 26.06 -13.48 18.37
N GLY A 368 25.11 -14.39 18.12
CA GLY A 368 24.74 -15.46 19.06
C GLY A 368 24.11 -14.92 20.34
N SER A 369 23.46 -13.76 20.30
CA SER A 369 22.87 -13.10 21.47
C SER A 369 21.68 -13.90 22.02
N PRO A 370 21.61 -14.17 23.34
CA PRO A 370 20.44 -14.81 23.97
C PRO A 370 19.12 -14.04 23.77
N ARG A 371 19.20 -12.74 23.49
CA ARG A 371 18.02 -11.91 23.21
C ARG A 371 17.32 -12.33 21.92
N ALA A 372 18.04 -12.89 20.95
CA ALA A 372 17.46 -13.47 19.75
C ALA A 372 16.54 -14.66 20.06
N ASP A 373 16.83 -15.45 21.09
CA ASP A 373 16.05 -16.63 21.46
C ASP A 373 14.64 -16.24 21.96
N ALA A 374 14.54 -15.18 22.73
CA ALA A 374 13.24 -14.65 23.17
C ALA A 374 12.35 -14.25 21.98
N LEU A 375 12.93 -13.61 20.96
CA LEU A 375 12.19 -13.25 19.76
C LEU A 375 11.88 -14.47 18.87
N ARG A 376 12.76 -15.48 18.81
CA ARG A 376 12.47 -16.77 18.15
C ARG A 376 11.25 -17.45 18.77
N GLN A 377 11.18 -17.50 20.10
CA GLN A 377 10.04 -18.06 20.80
C GLN A 377 8.75 -17.23 20.55
N ALA A 378 8.84 -15.90 20.61
CA ALA A 378 7.70 -15.03 20.38
C ALA A 378 7.13 -15.17 18.96
N LYS A 379 7.99 -15.22 17.93
CA LYS A 379 7.53 -15.35 16.53
C LYS A 379 6.98 -16.73 16.17
N ALA A 380 7.35 -17.77 16.93
CA ALA A 380 6.81 -19.11 16.78
C ALA A 380 5.50 -19.31 17.55
N GLY A 381 5.17 -18.40 18.46
CA GLY A 381 3.96 -18.39 19.28
C GLY A 381 2.74 -17.75 18.60
N PRO A 382 1.68 -17.52 19.38
CA PRO A 382 0.49 -16.83 18.90
C PRO A 382 0.78 -15.42 18.44
N GLN A 383 0.15 -15.01 17.34
CA GLN A 383 0.29 -13.63 16.85
C GLN A 383 -0.40 -12.65 17.81
N PRO A 384 0.19 -11.49 18.11
CA PRO A 384 -0.46 -10.47 18.91
C PRO A 384 -1.66 -9.88 18.17
N ASP A 385 -2.68 -9.45 18.90
CA ASP A 385 -3.78 -8.69 18.31
C ASP A 385 -3.29 -7.28 17.93
N LEU A 386 -3.20 -7.03 16.65
CA LEU A 386 -2.76 -5.76 16.07
C LEU A 386 -3.93 -4.88 15.63
N SER A 387 -5.18 -5.31 15.87
CA SER A 387 -6.38 -4.60 15.44
C SER A 387 -6.68 -3.35 16.26
N GLY A 388 -6.15 -3.26 17.50
CA GLY A 388 -6.52 -2.21 18.44
C GLY A 388 -7.99 -2.25 18.84
N GLY A 389 -8.64 -3.41 18.71
CA GLY A 389 -10.05 -3.63 19.01
C GLY A 389 -11.03 -3.26 17.89
N PHE A 390 -10.53 -2.87 16.70
CA PHE A 390 -11.36 -2.66 15.51
C PHE A 390 -11.63 -3.98 14.77
N LYS A 391 -12.82 -4.09 14.16
CA LYS A 391 -13.19 -5.25 13.33
C LYS A 391 -13.03 -4.88 11.86
N TYR A 392 -11.90 -5.26 11.28
CA TYR A 392 -11.64 -4.95 9.87
C TYR A 392 -12.46 -5.82 8.92
N LEU A 393 -12.83 -5.26 7.77
CA LEU A 393 -13.51 -5.99 6.70
C LEU A 393 -12.62 -7.08 6.13
N LYS A 394 -13.23 -8.20 5.69
CA LYS A 394 -12.52 -9.30 5.03
C LYS A 394 -12.27 -8.99 3.54
N LEU A 395 -11.33 -8.10 3.27
CA LEU A 395 -10.88 -7.70 1.94
C LEU A 395 -9.37 -7.97 1.82
N GLU A 396 -8.85 -8.14 0.60
CA GLU A 396 -7.42 -8.44 0.39
C GLU A 396 -6.50 -7.44 1.09
N ARG A 397 -6.71 -6.14 0.87
CA ARG A 397 -5.93 -5.09 1.53
C ARG A 397 -6.05 -5.12 3.06
N MET A 398 -7.16 -5.60 3.59
CA MET A 398 -7.40 -5.65 5.03
C MET A 398 -6.77 -6.87 5.70
N ALA A 399 -6.25 -7.84 4.93
CA ALA A 399 -5.61 -9.05 5.45
C ALA A 399 -4.32 -8.76 6.24
N TYR A 400 -3.66 -7.64 5.97
CA TYR A 400 -2.47 -7.15 6.66
C TYR A 400 -2.65 -5.74 7.25
N TYR A 401 -3.91 -5.35 7.48
CA TYR A 401 -4.27 -4.07 8.07
C TYR A 401 -4.14 -4.11 9.59
N VAL A 402 -3.62 -3.03 10.16
CA VAL A 402 -3.38 -2.93 11.61
C VAL A 402 -3.84 -1.57 12.17
N HIS A 403 -4.02 -1.52 13.48
CA HIS A 403 -4.16 -0.24 14.18
C HIS A 403 -2.78 0.36 14.41
N LYS A 404 -2.56 1.57 13.92
CA LYS A 404 -1.25 2.25 13.90
C LYS A 404 -0.51 2.20 15.23
N ASP A 405 -1.13 2.66 16.31
CA ASP A 405 -0.45 2.81 17.59
C ASP A 405 -0.19 1.47 18.28
N THR A 406 -1.17 0.54 18.23
CA THR A 406 -1.01 -0.82 18.74
C THR A 406 0.16 -1.52 18.04
N TYR A 407 0.22 -1.41 16.72
CA TYR A 407 1.27 -2.00 15.92
C TYR A 407 2.65 -1.42 16.23
N ARG A 408 2.78 -0.08 16.19
CA ARG A 408 4.06 0.60 16.46
C ARG A 408 4.56 0.30 17.86
N ASN A 409 3.68 0.25 18.86
CA ASN A 409 4.05 -0.12 20.23
C ASN A 409 4.58 -1.56 20.31
N ALA A 410 3.93 -2.52 19.63
CA ALA A 410 4.38 -3.90 19.59
C ALA A 410 5.75 -4.05 18.89
N VAL A 411 5.95 -3.40 17.75
CA VAL A 411 7.23 -3.41 17.01
C VAL A 411 8.34 -2.77 17.83
N ARG A 412 8.10 -1.61 18.46
CA ARG A 412 9.08 -0.92 19.30
C ARG A 412 9.45 -1.74 20.54
N ALA A 413 8.47 -2.38 21.20
CA ALA A 413 8.73 -3.25 22.33
C ALA A 413 9.61 -4.44 21.94
N ALA A 414 9.29 -5.11 20.83
CA ALA A 414 10.10 -6.21 20.30
C ALA A 414 11.53 -5.76 19.91
N SER A 415 11.65 -4.55 19.30
CA SER A 415 12.95 -3.97 18.94
C SER A 415 13.78 -3.58 20.18
N ALA A 416 13.15 -3.02 21.22
CA ALA A 416 13.83 -2.66 22.48
C ALA A 416 14.35 -3.89 23.23
N ALA A 417 13.64 -5.01 23.17
CA ALA A 417 14.08 -6.26 23.79
C ALA A 417 15.36 -6.84 23.17
N LEU A 418 15.75 -6.40 21.97
CA LEU A 418 16.98 -6.79 21.26
C LEU A 418 18.14 -5.79 21.46
N ALA A 419 17.90 -4.61 22.10
CA ALA A 419 18.88 -3.55 22.26
C ALA A 419 19.96 -3.80 23.32
#